data_7001fc326b018c39130303bb334e7595
#
_entry.id   7001fc326b018c39130303bb334e7595
#
_cell.length_a   1.000
_cell.length_b   1.000
_cell.length_c   1.000
_cell.angle_alpha   90.00
_cell.angle_beta   90.00
_cell.angle_gamma   90.00
#
_symmetry.space_group_name_H-M   'P 1'
#
loop_
_entity.id
_entity.type
_entity.pdbx_description
1 polymer ?
#
loop_
_entity_poly.entity_id
_entity_poly.type
_entity_poly.pdbx_seq_one_letter_code
_entity_poly.pdbx_strand_id
1 'polypeptide(L)'
;MAILDSGNRRAFGTGAVRDIAEGKGRCDLLPLIEVSDVTGDHVLHDIGVFMKTGETHYIYNAIARFVDAEFPNFPTAVLEYAVHMEEGCGKYGDRNWEKGIPCHCYVDSGVRHLLKCRRGDTDERHDRAFLWNMFGLLWTLENLPELNDLPKYKAQGHEKEDPTCMCATSAEPDSTLPLF
;
A
#
# COMPACT_ATOMS: atom_id res chain seq x y z
N MET A 1 -3.13 -2.57 -23.94
CA MET A 1 -4.24 -3.50 -23.65
C MET A 1 -5.17 -2.84 -22.67
N ALA A 2 -6.47 -2.93 -22.90
CA ALA A 2 -7.48 -2.37 -22.01
C ALA A 2 -7.62 -3.21 -20.72
N ILE A 3 -8.17 -2.59 -19.67
CA ILE A 3 -8.50 -3.28 -18.42
C ILE A 3 -9.46 -4.44 -18.73
N LEU A 4 -9.15 -5.64 -18.22
CA LEU A 4 -10.04 -6.79 -18.33
C LEU A 4 -11.41 -6.50 -17.68
N ASP A 5 -12.46 -6.94 -18.35
CA ASP A 5 -13.83 -6.74 -17.93
C ASP A 5 -14.58 -8.07 -17.90
N SER A 6 -14.95 -8.54 -16.71
CA SER A 6 -15.79 -9.75 -16.57
C SER A 6 -17.26 -9.51 -16.92
N GLY A 7 -17.66 -8.25 -17.10
CA GLY A 7 -19.08 -7.87 -17.24
C GLY A 7 -19.83 -7.82 -15.89
N ASN A 8 -19.29 -8.44 -14.86
CA ASN A 8 -19.90 -8.49 -13.53
C ASN A 8 -19.27 -7.45 -12.60
N ARG A 9 -20.08 -6.83 -11.77
CA ARG A 9 -19.67 -5.77 -10.83
C ARG A 9 -20.05 -6.14 -9.41
N ARG A 10 -19.17 -5.80 -8.46
CA ARG A 10 -19.53 -5.66 -7.05
C ARG A 10 -19.67 -4.18 -6.71
N ALA A 11 -20.72 -3.83 -5.97
CA ALA A 11 -20.92 -2.49 -5.45
C ALA A 11 -20.61 -2.48 -3.94
N PHE A 12 -20.05 -1.37 -3.48
CA PHE A 12 -19.82 -1.11 -2.07
C PHE A 12 -20.91 -0.21 -1.51
N GLY A 13 -21.13 -0.22 -0.20
CA GLY A 13 -22.10 0.66 0.47
C GLY A 13 -21.85 2.16 0.25
N THR A 14 -20.63 2.53 -0.12
CA THR A 14 -20.20 3.89 -0.50
C THR A 14 -20.69 4.31 -1.89
N GLY A 15 -21.21 3.38 -2.70
CA GLY A 15 -21.56 3.62 -4.10
C GLY A 15 -20.40 3.43 -5.08
N ALA A 16 -19.19 3.13 -4.62
CA ALA A 16 -18.11 2.71 -5.50
C ALA A 16 -18.41 1.32 -6.10
N VAL A 17 -17.91 1.07 -7.31
CA VAL A 17 -18.04 -0.23 -7.97
C VAL A 17 -16.69 -0.74 -8.46
N ARG A 18 -16.53 -2.06 -8.43
CA ARG A 18 -15.36 -2.77 -8.98
C ARG A 18 -15.81 -4.04 -9.68
N ASP A 19 -14.89 -4.63 -10.42
CA ASP A 19 -15.06 -5.99 -10.93
C ASP A 19 -15.16 -7.00 -9.77
N ILE A 20 -15.81 -8.14 -10.03
CA ILE A 20 -15.93 -9.22 -9.02
C ILE A 20 -14.55 -9.72 -8.60
N ALA A 21 -14.46 -10.17 -7.34
CA ALA A 21 -13.24 -10.76 -6.78
C ALA A 21 -13.30 -12.29 -6.72
N GLU A 22 -14.49 -12.88 -6.89
CA GLU A 22 -14.70 -14.32 -6.77
C GLU A 22 -13.82 -15.11 -7.75
N GLY A 23 -13.21 -16.16 -7.25
CA GLY A 23 -12.32 -17.03 -8.03
C GLY A 23 -10.93 -16.48 -8.30
N LYS A 24 -10.62 -15.23 -7.90
CA LYS A 24 -9.32 -14.59 -8.15
C LYS A 24 -8.27 -14.85 -7.06
N GLY A 25 -8.65 -15.52 -5.97
CA GLY A 25 -7.83 -15.69 -4.77
C GLY A 25 -7.86 -14.47 -3.86
N ARG A 26 -7.29 -14.58 -2.66
CA ARG A 26 -7.23 -13.56 -1.62
C ARG A 26 -5.76 -13.27 -1.28
N CYS A 27 -5.14 -12.38 -2.06
CA CYS A 27 -3.73 -12.02 -1.87
C CYS A 27 -3.49 -11.17 -0.62
N ASP A 28 -4.51 -10.49 -0.11
CA ASP A 28 -4.48 -9.76 1.16
C ASP A 28 -4.35 -10.68 2.39
N LEU A 29 -4.60 -11.99 2.24
CA LEU A 29 -4.46 -12.97 3.32
C LEU A 29 -3.10 -13.70 3.30
N LEU A 30 -2.24 -13.38 2.35
CA LEU A 30 -0.92 -14.01 2.27
C LEU A 30 0.00 -13.49 3.37
N PRO A 31 0.87 -14.32 3.96
CA PRO A 31 1.93 -13.88 4.85
C PRO A 31 3.05 -13.22 4.02
N LEU A 32 2.84 -11.95 3.62
CA LEU A 32 3.64 -11.27 2.59
C LEU A 32 5.13 -11.13 2.98
N ILE A 33 5.44 -10.96 4.26
CA ILE A 33 6.83 -10.88 4.73
C ILE A 33 7.52 -12.21 4.49
N GLU A 34 6.93 -13.30 4.95
CA GLU A 34 7.48 -14.65 4.82
C GLU A 34 7.59 -15.09 3.35
N VAL A 35 6.60 -14.71 2.52
CA VAL A 35 6.67 -14.93 1.06
C VAL A 35 7.82 -14.13 0.46
N SER A 36 8.00 -12.88 0.87
CA SER A 36 9.09 -12.02 0.37
C SER A 36 10.46 -12.51 0.78
N ASP A 37 10.60 -13.05 1.99
CA ASP A 37 11.85 -13.61 2.48
C ASP A 37 12.32 -14.81 1.63
N VAL A 38 11.38 -15.60 1.12
CA VAL A 38 11.69 -16.73 0.23
C VAL A 38 11.96 -16.30 -1.21
N THR A 39 11.22 -15.30 -1.69
CA THR A 39 11.29 -14.87 -3.10
C THR A 39 12.31 -13.78 -3.36
N GLY A 40 12.74 -13.05 -2.32
CA GLY A 40 13.59 -11.87 -2.45
C GLY A 40 12.86 -10.64 -3.04
N ASP A 41 11.53 -10.65 -3.10
CA ASP A 41 10.77 -9.52 -3.65
C ASP A 41 10.57 -8.42 -2.60
N HIS A 42 11.38 -7.36 -2.70
CA HIS A 42 11.35 -6.23 -1.77
C HIS A 42 10.05 -5.42 -1.85
N VAL A 43 9.32 -5.44 -2.98
CA VAL A 43 8.01 -4.77 -3.10
C VAL A 43 6.98 -5.49 -2.24
N LEU A 44 6.95 -6.84 -2.30
CA LEU A 44 6.11 -7.66 -1.40
C LEU A 44 6.47 -7.43 0.07
N HIS A 45 7.76 -7.36 0.38
CA HIS A 45 8.24 -7.11 1.74
C HIS A 45 7.69 -5.79 2.27
N ASP A 46 7.84 -4.70 1.52
CA ASP A 46 7.37 -3.39 1.95
C ASP A 46 5.84 -3.39 2.17
N ILE A 47 5.05 -4.01 1.28
CA ILE A 47 3.60 -4.16 1.48
C ILE A 47 3.31 -4.99 2.73
N GLY A 48 4.05 -6.08 2.96
CA GLY A 48 3.92 -6.92 4.16
C GLY A 48 4.20 -6.16 5.45
N VAL A 49 5.27 -5.35 5.47
CA VAL A 49 5.60 -4.51 6.63
C VAL A 49 4.53 -3.44 6.86
N PHE A 50 4.02 -2.80 5.80
CA PHE A 50 2.87 -1.90 5.91
C PHE A 50 1.67 -2.61 6.55
N MET A 51 1.33 -3.79 6.06
CA MET A 51 0.23 -4.60 6.62
C MET A 51 0.45 -4.92 8.09
N LYS A 52 1.69 -5.04 8.54
CA LYS A 52 2.06 -5.31 9.92
C LYS A 52 2.07 -4.07 10.81
N THR A 53 2.49 -2.91 10.31
CA THR A 53 2.75 -1.71 11.11
C THR A 53 1.71 -0.62 10.92
N GLY A 54 1.05 -0.57 9.76
CA GLY A 54 0.19 0.52 9.33
C GLY A 54 0.95 1.76 8.85
N GLU A 55 2.29 1.71 8.79
CA GLU A 55 3.12 2.85 8.42
C GLU A 55 3.16 3.05 6.91
N THR A 56 2.52 4.10 6.41
CA THR A 56 2.28 4.36 4.98
C THR A 56 3.56 4.57 4.17
N HIS A 57 4.68 4.94 4.82
CA HIS A 57 5.95 5.11 4.10
C HIS A 57 6.44 3.83 3.43
N TYR A 58 6.06 2.64 3.92
CA TYR A 58 6.36 1.38 3.25
C TYR A 58 5.61 1.23 1.93
N ILE A 59 4.40 1.77 1.79
CA ILE A 59 3.70 1.79 0.48
C ILE A 59 4.40 2.73 -0.50
N TYR A 60 4.90 3.88 -0.03
CA TYR A 60 5.74 4.75 -0.88
C TYR A 60 7.01 4.05 -1.35
N ASN A 61 7.68 3.28 -0.46
CA ASN A 61 8.85 2.48 -0.83
C ASN A 61 8.49 1.39 -1.85
N ALA A 62 7.39 0.68 -1.64
CA ALA A 62 6.90 -0.33 -2.58
C ALA A 62 6.65 0.26 -3.98
N ILE A 63 6.00 1.43 -4.06
CA ILE A 63 5.77 2.13 -5.33
C ILE A 63 7.11 2.53 -5.98
N ALA A 64 8.02 3.15 -5.23
CA ALA A 64 9.30 3.58 -5.76
C ALA A 64 10.10 2.40 -6.33
N ARG A 65 10.26 1.32 -5.57
CA ARG A 65 10.96 0.10 -6.02
C ARG A 65 10.30 -0.54 -7.25
N PHE A 66 8.97 -0.55 -7.27
CA PHE A 66 8.23 -1.09 -8.40
C PHE A 66 8.44 -0.25 -9.67
N VAL A 67 8.37 1.09 -9.55
CA VAL A 67 8.61 2.00 -10.67
C VAL A 67 10.03 1.85 -11.20
N ASP A 68 11.03 1.78 -10.33
CA ASP A 68 12.43 1.59 -10.74
C ASP A 68 12.66 0.27 -11.48
N ALA A 69 11.87 -0.77 -11.17
CA ALA A 69 12.00 -2.08 -11.80
C ALA A 69 11.24 -2.19 -13.14
N GLU A 70 10.05 -1.59 -13.25
CA GLU A 70 9.11 -1.83 -14.35
C GLU A 70 9.04 -0.68 -15.36
N PHE A 71 9.50 0.52 -15.01
CA PHE A 71 9.40 1.70 -15.87
C PHE A 71 10.77 2.36 -16.10
N PRO A 72 10.97 3.03 -17.26
CA PRO A 72 12.21 3.74 -17.54
C PRO A 72 12.49 4.90 -16.56
N ASN A 73 11.43 5.50 -16.01
CA ASN A 73 11.50 6.62 -15.07
C ASN A 73 10.11 6.89 -14.49
N PHE A 74 10.07 7.65 -13.39
CA PHE A 74 8.84 7.98 -12.69
C PHE A 74 7.82 8.78 -13.53
N PRO A 75 8.20 9.80 -14.33
CA PRO A 75 7.24 10.49 -15.21
C PRO A 75 6.53 9.54 -16.18
N THR A 76 7.24 8.57 -16.77
CA THR A 76 6.62 7.55 -17.62
C THR A 76 5.61 6.71 -16.84
N ALA A 77 5.96 6.26 -15.65
CA ALA A 77 5.04 5.49 -14.80
C ALA A 77 3.74 6.26 -14.49
N VAL A 78 3.85 7.57 -14.19
CA VAL A 78 2.69 8.43 -13.91
C VAL A 78 1.81 8.62 -15.15
N LEU A 79 2.39 8.82 -16.33
CA LEU A 79 1.63 8.94 -17.58
C LEU A 79 0.93 7.61 -17.94
N GLU A 80 1.61 6.48 -17.75
CA GLU A 80 1.02 5.16 -17.94
C GLU A 80 -0.10 4.88 -16.92
N TYR A 81 0.06 5.34 -15.69
CA TYR A 81 -1.01 5.30 -14.70
C TYR A 81 -2.21 6.17 -15.13
N ALA A 82 -1.99 7.36 -15.70
CA ALA A 82 -3.07 8.21 -16.21
C ALA A 82 -3.89 7.52 -17.31
N VAL A 83 -3.26 6.73 -18.20
CA VAL A 83 -3.98 5.91 -19.18
C VAL A 83 -4.86 4.86 -18.48
N HIS A 84 -4.39 4.24 -17.41
CA HIS A 84 -5.21 3.30 -16.63
C HIS A 84 -6.42 3.99 -15.98
N MET A 85 -6.25 5.24 -15.53
CA MET A 85 -7.36 6.05 -15.00
C MET A 85 -8.42 6.34 -16.07
N GLU A 86 -8.00 6.66 -17.31
CA GLU A 86 -8.91 6.86 -18.44
C GLU A 86 -9.71 5.60 -18.78
N GLU A 87 -9.04 4.44 -18.86
CA GLU A 87 -9.68 3.14 -19.06
C GLU A 87 -10.68 2.82 -17.93
N GLY A 88 -10.31 3.13 -16.68
CA GLY A 88 -11.18 2.98 -15.51
C GLY A 88 -12.40 3.89 -15.56
N CYS A 89 -12.25 5.14 -16.00
CA CYS A 89 -13.37 6.07 -16.20
C CYS A 89 -14.38 5.53 -17.21
N GLY A 90 -13.91 5.00 -18.33
CA GLY A 90 -14.79 4.38 -19.34
C GLY A 90 -15.59 3.19 -18.79
N LYS A 91 -15.04 2.47 -17.81
CA LYS A 91 -15.64 1.25 -17.24
C LYS A 91 -16.55 1.50 -16.05
N TYR A 92 -16.20 2.44 -15.17
CA TYR A 92 -16.83 2.65 -13.86
C TYR A 92 -17.38 4.07 -13.66
N GLY A 93 -17.13 4.97 -14.59
CA GLY A 93 -17.42 6.41 -14.48
C GLY A 93 -16.32 7.19 -13.78
N ASP A 94 -16.33 8.50 -13.99
CA ASP A 94 -15.34 9.42 -13.46
C ASP A 94 -15.30 9.35 -11.94
N ARG A 95 -14.07 9.33 -11.41
CA ARG A 95 -13.80 9.39 -9.96
C ARG A 95 -14.57 8.35 -9.13
N ASN A 96 -14.93 7.22 -9.73
CA ASN A 96 -15.62 6.14 -9.01
C ASN A 96 -14.87 5.69 -7.75
N TRP A 97 -13.54 5.66 -7.79
CA TRP A 97 -12.70 5.25 -6.67
C TRP A 97 -12.74 6.23 -5.48
N GLU A 98 -12.97 7.51 -5.72
CA GLU A 98 -13.12 8.54 -4.66
C GLU A 98 -14.39 8.36 -3.81
N LYS A 99 -15.37 7.58 -4.29
CA LYS A 99 -16.54 7.22 -3.48
C LYS A 99 -16.19 6.33 -2.30
N GLY A 100 -15.02 5.70 -2.34
CA GLY A 100 -14.48 4.87 -1.28
C GLY A 100 -14.57 3.37 -1.55
N ILE A 101 -13.41 2.73 -1.53
CA ILE A 101 -13.25 1.29 -1.67
C ILE A 101 -12.51 0.80 -0.42
N PRO A 102 -12.93 -0.29 0.24
CA PRO A 102 -12.25 -0.82 1.42
C PRO A 102 -10.77 -1.12 1.15
N CYS A 103 -9.89 -0.80 2.11
CA CYS A 103 -8.44 -0.89 1.94
C CYS A 103 -7.94 -2.29 1.60
N HIS A 104 -8.55 -3.36 2.18
CA HIS A 104 -8.17 -4.74 1.82
C HIS A 104 -8.32 -5.03 0.32
N CYS A 105 -9.27 -4.38 -0.36
CA CYS A 105 -9.49 -4.56 -1.80
C CYS A 105 -8.32 -4.05 -2.64
N TYR A 106 -7.68 -2.97 -2.19
CA TYR A 106 -6.49 -2.43 -2.86
C TYR A 106 -5.28 -3.34 -2.63
N VAL A 107 -5.08 -3.81 -1.39
CA VAL A 107 -3.99 -4.75 -1.09
C VAL A 107 -4.17 -6.05 -1.87
N ASP A 108 -5.35 -6.66 -1.81
CA ASP A 108 -5.65 -7.91 -2.53
C ASP A 108 -5.37 -7.80 -4.03
N SER A 109 -5.90 -6.77 -4.67
CA SER A 109 -5.70 -6.58 -6.11
C SER A 109 -4.29 -6.13 -6.46
N GLY A 110 -3.70 -5.23 -5.66
CA GLY A 110 -2.34 -4.74 -5.88
C GLY A 110 -1.31 -5.87 -5.85
N VAL A 111 -1.34 -6.69 -4.80
CA VAL A 111 -0.44 -7.85 -4.69
C VAL A 111 -0.67 -8.85 -5.84
N ARG A 112 -1.93 -9.09 -6.23
CA ARG A 112 -2.23 -9.95 -7.39
C ARG A 112 -1.64 -9.41 -8.68
N HIS A 113 -1.75 -8.12 -8.95
CA HIS A 113 -1.16 -7.49 -10.13
C HIS A 113 0.37 -7.49 -10.09
N LEU A 114 0.98 -7.27 -8.92
CA LEU A 114 2.41 -7.43 -8.74
C LEU A 114 2.88 -8.85 -9.12
N LEU A 115 2.24 -9.87 -8.56
CA LEU A 115 2.60 -11.26 -8.83
C LEU A 115 2.37 -11.65 -10.30
N LYS A 116 1.32 -11.15 -10.94
CA LYS A 116 1.09 -11.34 -12.38
C LYS A 116 2.16 -10.64 -13.23
N CYS A 117 2.56 -9.44 -12.85
CA CYS A 117 3.67 -8.73 -13.48
C CYS A 117 4.97 -9.54 -13.39
N ARG A 118 5.32 -10.04 -12.18
CA ARG A 118 6.49 -10.89 -11.96
C ARG A 118 6.44 -12.22 -12.73
N ARG A 119 5.24 -12.77 -12.93
CA ARG A 119 5.03 -13.97 -13.73
C ARG A 119 5.12 -13.72 -15.25
N GLY A 120 5.06 -12.46 -15.67
CA GLY A 120 5.08 -12.08 -17.08
C GLY A 120 3.74 -12.21 -17.80
N ASP A 121 2.62 -12.15 -17.07
CA ASP A 121 1.29 -12.16 -17.65
C ASP A 121 1.07 -10.90 -18.50
N THR A 122 0.40 -11.07 -19.64
CA THR A 122 0.16 -10.00 -20.63
C THR A 122 -1.31 -9.86 -20.99
N ASP A 123 -2.21 -10.44 -20.20
CA ASP A 123 -3.66 -10.34 -20.39
C ASP A 123 -4.18 -8.91 -20.16
N GLU A 124 -3.53 -8.14 -19.28
CA GLU A 124 -3.73 -6.70 -19.11
C GLU A 124 -2.42 -6.00 -18.69
N ARG A 125 -2.45 -4.69 -18.52
CA ARG A 125 -1.30 -3.90 -18.03
C ARG A 125 -1.25 -3.96 -16.50
N HIS A 126 -0.68 -5.06 -15.98
CA HIS A 126 -0.58 -5.31 -14.54
C HIS A 126 0.29 -4.28 -13.83
N ASP A 127 1.28 -3.71 -14.50
CA ASP A 127 2.12 -2.63 -14.02
C ASP A 127 1.30 -1.37 -13.66
N ARG A 128 0.40 -0.93 -14.56
CA ARG A 128 -0.51 0.19 -14.33
C ARG A 128 -1.52 -0.11 -13.22
N ALA A 129 -2.06 -1.32 -13.25
CA ALA A 129 -3.04 -1.77 -12.27
C ALA A 129 -2.45 -1.88 -10.85
N PHE A 130 -1.18 -2.27 -10.72
CA PHE A 130 -0.47 -2.23 -9.44
C PHE A 130 -0.41 -0.80 -8.90
N LEU A 131 0.06 0.16 -9.70
CA LEU A 131 0.14 1.57 -9.32
C LEU A 131 -1.22 2.13 -8.91
N TRP A 132 -2.28 1.78 -9.67
CA TRP A 132 -3.64 2.21 -9.35
C TRP A 132 -4.07 1.74 -7.96
N ASN A 133 -3.80 0.49 -7.62
CA ASN A 133 -4.15 -0.05 -6.31
C ASN A 133 -3.34 0.61 -5.18
N MET A 134 -2.05 0.83 -5.37
CA MET A 134 -1.20 1.41 -4.31
C MET A 134 -1.51 2.90 -4.08
N PHE A 135 -1.69 3.68 -5.14
CA PHE A 135 -2.10 5.09 -5.00
C PHE A 135 -3.54 5.21 -4.47
N GLY A 136 -4.45 4.34 -4.89
CA GLY A 136 -5.81 4.29 -4.35
C GLY A 136 -5.84 3.95 -2.86
N LEU A 137 -4.99 3.02 -2.42
CA LEU A 137 -4.81 2.69 -1.00
C LEU A 137 -4.33 3.91 -0.19
N LEU A 138 -3.26 4.58 -0.64
CA LEU A 138 -2.73 5.77 0.04
C LEU A 138 -3.77 6.88 0.15
N TRP A 139 -4.45 7.17 -0.95
CA TRP A 139 -5.51 8.18 -0.96
C TRP A 139 -6.66 7.84 -0.01
N THR A 140 -7.10 6.58 0.01
CA THR A 140 -8.19 6.13 0.87
C THR A 140 -7.79 6.20 2.34
N LEU A 141 -6.56 5.80 2.70
CA LEU A 141 -6.05 5.90 4.07
C LEU A 141 -6.03 7.35 4.58
N GLU A 142 -5.75 8.31 3.71
CA GLU A 142 -5.70 9.73 4.04
C GLU A 142 -7.09 10.38 4.11
N ASN A 143 -7.96 10.10 3.13
CA ASN A 143 -9.21 10.84 2.93
C ASN A 143 -10.45 10.12 3.50
N LEU A 144 -10.41 8.79 3.63
CA LEU A 144 -11.52 7.95 4.10
C LEU A 144 -11.00 6.88 5.08
N PRO A 145 -10.37 7.30 6.21
CA PRO A 145 -9.71 6.38 7.14
C PRO A 145 -10.67 5.34 7.76
N GLU A 146 -11.98 5.60 7.77
CA GLU A 146 -13.01 4.66 8.21
C GLU A 146 -13.12 3.41 7.33
N LEU A 147 -12.62 3.49 6.08
CA LEU A 147 -12.56 2.35 5.15
C LEU A 147 -11.29 1.50 5.31
N ASN A 148 -10.44 1.85 6.28
CA ASN A 148 -9.30 1.02 6.63
C ASN A 148 -9.78 -0.20 7.43
N ASP A 149 -10.09 -1.25 6.70
CA ASP A 149 -10.52 -2.56 7.20
C ASP A 149 -9.38 -3.60 7.19
N LEU A 150 -8.15 -3.15 7.03
CA LEU A 150 -6.97 -3.99 7.16
C LEU A 150 -6.85 -4.50 8.60
N PRO A 151 -6.25 -5.69 8.81
CA PRO A 151 -6.03 -6.20 10.15
C PRO A 151 -5.33 -5.11 10.96
N LYS A 152 -6.05 -4.58 11.97
CA LYS A 152 -5.42 -3.68 12.92
C LYS A 152 -4.44 -4.53 13.71
N TYR A 153 -3.18 -4.43 13.38
CA TYR A 153 -2.16 -4.92 14.29
C TYR A 153 -2.37 -4.15 15.59
N LYS A 154 -2.87 -4.85 16.61
CA LYS A 154 -2.78 -4.35 17.95
C LYS A 154 -1.31 -4.09 18.17
N ALA A 155 -0.92 -2.82 18.22
CA ALA A 155 0.39 -2.45 18.70
C ALA A 155 0.56 -3.19 20.03
N GLN A 156 1.43 -4.21 20.05
CA GLN A 156 1.81 -4.82 21.29
C GLN A 156 2.53 -3.72 22.06
N GLY A 157 1.79 -3.10 23.04
CA GLY A 157 2.37 -2.40 24.16
C GLY A 157 3.40 -1.30 23.84
N HIS A 158 3.19 -0.43 22.86
CA HIS A 158 3.74 0.91 22.94
C HIS A 158 2.72 1.75 23.75
N GLU A 159 2.78 1.59 25.07
CA GLU A 159 2.42 2.68 25.95
C GLU A 159 3.18 3.90 25.45
N LYS A 160 2.44 4.96 25.10
CA LYS A 160 3.06 6.26 24.84
C LYS A 160 3.87 6.58 26.08
N GLU A 161 5.18 6.55 26.00
CA GLU A 161 6.01 7.16 27.01
C GLU A 161 5.58 8.61 27.11
N ASP A 162 5.03 8.95 28.28
CA ASP A 162 4.60 10.28 28.64
C ASP A 162 5.83 11.21 28.51
N PRO A 163 5.81 12.26 27.67
CA PRO A 163 6.96 13.16 27.49
C PRO A 163 7.30 13.97 28.73
N THR A 164 6.59 13.78 29.85
CA THR A 164 6.77 14.55 31.08
C THR A 164 7.82 14.00 32.03
N CYS A 165 8.53 12.92 31.72
CA CYS A 165 9.54 12.36 32.62
C CYS A 165 10.97 12.50 32.08
N MET A 166 11.36 13.70 31.66
CA MET A 166 12.77 14.05 31.42
C MET A 166 13.08 15.45 31.93
N CYS A 167 13.02 15.63 33.24
CA CYS A 167 13.67 16.74 33.92
C CYS A 167 13.88 16.37 35.37
N ALA A 168 14.99 15.72 35.68
CA ALA A 168 15.69 15.87 36.98
C ALA A 168 16.88 14.90 37.06
N THR A 169 18.02 15.28 36.58
CA THR A 169 19.30 15.03 37.25
C THR A 169 20.33 16.04 36.74
N SER A 170 20.29 17.23 37.31
CA SER A 170 21.43 18.12 37.34
C SER A 170 22.45 17.55 38.34
N ALA A 171 23.46 16.90 37.86
CA ALA A 171 24.66 16.64 38.64
C ALA A 171 25.57 17.85 38.56
N GLU A 172 25.76 18.53 39.69
CA GLU A 172 26.76 19.61 39.84
C GLU A 172 28.17 19.02 39.65
N PRO A 173 29.12 19.79 39.05
CA PRO A 173 30.50 19.36 39.01
C PRO A 173 31.17 19.61 40.35
N ASP A 174 31.66 18.56 40.96
CA ASP A 174 32.55 18.59 42.12
C ASP A 174 33.87 19.31 41.80
N SER A 175 34.04 20.47 42.45
CA SER A 175 35.23 21.28 42.38
C SER A 175 36.18 20.91 43.49
N THR A 176 37.00 19.84 43.31
CA THR A 176 38.20 19.63 44.14
C THR A 176 39.21 18.78 43.40
N LEU A 177 40.11 19.45 42.71
CA LEU A 177 41.44 18.87 42.41
C LEU A 177 42.50 19.83 42.92
N PRO A 178 43.44 19.37 43.78
CA PRO A 178 44.57 20.18 44.18
C PRO A 178 45.66 20.18 43.10
N LEU A 179 46.25 21.36 42.97
CA LEU A 179 47.47 21.61 42.22
C LEU A 179 48.64 20.76 42.76
N PHE A 180 49.32 20.03 41.87
CA PHE A 180 50.78 19.87 41.80
C PHE A 180 51.17 19.47 40.38
#